data_194f2b29e3fcfc832f070cf2a855eb20
#
_entry.id   194f2b29e3fcfc832f070cf2a855eb20
#
_cell.length_a   1.000
_cell.length_b   1.000
_cell.length_c   1.000
_cell.angle_alpha   90.00
_cell.angle_beta   90.00
_cell.angle_gamma   90.00
#
_symmetry.space_group_name_H-M   'P 1'
#
loop_
_entity.id
_entity.type
_entity.pdbx_description
1 polymer ?
#
loop_
_entity_poly.entity_id
_entity_poly.type
_entity_poly.pdbx_seq_one_letter_code
_entity_poly.pdbx_strand_id
1 'polypeptide(L)'
;HGIAAYYLIAPTETCSNLARYDGVRYGHDRSYFGPEAKRRIMLGSFAASAGYSAKYYAKAAKIRTLIIQDFDRAFKEVDVILAPVAPTPPFKIGEKSNNPLEMYLSDIYAAPASLAGLPSLAIPCGFTKNQLPVGMQLIGPRWSENYLFDLGEQYQQLTNWHFQKPKL
;
A
#
# COMPACT_ATOMS: atom_id res chain seq x y z
N HIS A 1 -8.79 -7.28 7.90
CA HIS A 1 -9.79 -6.25 7.50
C HIS A 1 -9.16 -5.09 6.72
N GLY A 2 -7.87 -4.78 6.90
CA GLY A 2 -7.18 -3.64 6.24
C GLY A 2 -7.22 -3.73 4.71
N ILE A 3 -6.86 -4.87 4.13
CA ILE A 3 -6.91 -5.09 2.68
C ILE A 3 -8.31 -4.87 2.11
N ALA A 4 -9.34 -5.44 2.75
CA ALA A 4 -10.72 -5.27 2.29
C ALA A 4 -11.17 -3.79 2.33
N ALA A 5 -10.83 -3.07 3.38
CA ALA A 5 -11.11 -1.63 3.49
C ALA A 5 -10.35 -0.83 2.43
N TYR A 6 -9.05 -1.13 2.22
CA TYR A 6 -8.23 -0.49 1.19
C TYR A 6 -8.83 -0.63 -0.21
N TYR A 7 -9.20 -1.87 -0.60
CA TYR A 7 -9.76 -2.14 -1.94
C TYR A 7 -11.20 -1.62 -2.15
N LEU A 8 -11.84 -1.09 -1.11
CA LEU A 8 -13.07 -0.32 -1.25
C LEU A 8 -12.83 1.19 -1.25
N ILE A 9 -11.95 1.69 -0.38
CA ILE A 9 -11.68 3.13 -0.23
C ILE A 9 -10.86 3.65 -1.42
N ALA A 10 -9.69 3.06 -1.69
CA ALA A 10 -8.77 3.56 -2.70
C ALA A 10 -9.39 3.58 -4.12
N PRO A 11 -10.07 2.52 -4.61
CA PRO A 11 -10.77 2.58 -5.88
C PRO A 11 -11.88 3.62 -5.93
N THR A 12 -12.63 3.82 -4.83
CA THR A 12 -13.69 4.83 -4.76
C THR A 12 -13.13 6.24 -4.88
N GLU A 13 -12.07 6.55 -4.12
CA GLU A 13 -11.39 7.84 -4.18
C GLU A 13 -10.71 8.05 -5.55
N THR A 14 -10.08 7.02 -6.11
CA THR A 14 -9.51 7.05 -7.46
C THR A 14 -10.55 7.35 -8.52
N CYS A 15 -11.70 6.69 -8.47
CA CYS A 15 -12.81 6.93 -9.39
C CYS A 15 -13.28 8.38 -9.34
N SER A 16 -13.47 8.93 -8.13
CA SER A 16 -13.86 10.32 -7.92
C SER A 16 -12.80 11.30 -8.42
N ASN A 17 -11.52 11.03 -8.13
CA ASN A 17 -10.42 11.90 -8.56
C ASN A 17 -10.22 11.88 -10.08
N LEU A 18 -10.32 10.73 -10.73
CA LEU A 18 -10.17 10.61 -12.18
C LEU A 18 -11.37 11.14 -12.94
N ALA A 19 -12.54 11.28 -12.33
CA ALA A 19 -13.74 11.83 -12.97
C ALA A 19 -13.59 13.28 -13.44
N ARG A 20 -12.60 14.02 -12.91
CA ARG A 20 -12.28 15.39 -13.35
C ARG A 20 -11.54 15.46 -14.69
N TYR A 21 -11.00 14.36 -15.18
CA TYR A 21 -10.26 14.29 -16.44
C TYR A 21 -11.14 13.69 -17.52
N ASP A 22 -11.38 14.43 -18.59
CA ASP A 22 -12.24 14.01 -19.69
C ASP A 22 -11.52 13.18 -20.76
N GLY A 23 -10.19 13.32 -20.86
CA GLY A 23 -9.38 12.67 -21.91
C GLY A 23 -9.64 13.19 -23.33
N VAL A 24 -10.30 14.33 -23.46
CA VAL A 24 -10.65 14.94 -24.77
C VAL A 24 -9.68 16.07 -25.10
N ARG A 25 -9.47 17.01 -24.19
CA ARG A 25 -8.59 18.16 -24.40
C ARG A 25 -7.14 17.83 -24.10
N TYR A 26 -6.91 17.07 -23.03
CA TYR A 26 -5.59 16.72 -22.53
C TYR A 26 -5.54 15.25 -22.12
N GLY A 27 -4.38 14.62 -22.37
CA GLY A 27 -4.16 13.22 -22.04
C GLY A 27 -4.75 12.27 -23.06
N HIS A 28 -5.10 11.08 -22.61
CA HIS A 28 -5.59 9.99 -23.43
C HIS A 28 -7.00 9.58 -23.02
N ASP A 29 -7.75 9.00 -23.94
CA ASP A 29 -9.06 8.47 -23.67
C ASP A 29 -9.02 7.19 -22.79
N ARG A 30 -10.19 6.68 -22.46
CA ARG A 30 -10.35 5.52 -21.57
C ARG A 30 -9.76 4.22 -22.13
N SER A 31 -9.44 4.15 -23.41
CA SER A 31 -8.82 2.97 -24.03
C SER A 31 -7.41 2.73 -23.52
N TYR A 32 -6.71 3.78 -23.10
CA TYR A 32 -5.37 3.73 -22.54
C TYR A 32 -5.26 3.04 -21.18
N PHE A 33 -6.36 2.94 -20.44
CA PHE A 33 -6.33 2.20 -19.17
C PHE A 33 -6.20 0.70 -19.41
N GLY A 34 -5.22 0.08 -18.74
CA GLY A 34 -5.08 -1.36 -18.69
C GLY A 34 -6.26 -2.05 -17.97
N PRO A 35 -6.39 -3.38 -18.07
CA PRO A 35 -7.50 -4.13 -17.48
C PRO A 35 -7.65 -3.94 -15.98
N GLU A 36 -6.55 -3.88 -15.22
CA GLU A 36 -6.58 -3.71 -13.76
C GLU A 36 -7.05 -2.30 -13.36
N ALA A 37 -6.59 -1.25 -14.05
CA ALA A 37 -7.06 0.11 -13.81
C ALA A 37 -8.56 0.23 -14.08
N LYS A 38 -9.05 -0.34 -15.19
CA LYS A 38 -10.48 -0.38 -15.51
C LYS A 38 -11.28 -1.11 -14.44
N ARG A 39 -10.79 -2.26 -13.95
CA ARG A 39 -11.44 -3.04 -12.88
C ARG A 39 -11.56 -2.20 -11.60
N ARG A 40 -10.49 -1.53 -11.17
CA ARG A 40 -10.51 -0.69 -9.96
C ARG A 40 -11.43 0.51 -10.10
N ILE A 41 -11.43 1.19 -11.23
CA ILE A 41 -12.34 2.31 -11.50
C ILE A 41 -13.80 1.86 -11.48
N MET A 42 -14.12 0.72 -12.09
CA MET A 42 -15.47 0.16 -12.07
C MET A 42 -15.92 -0.24 -10.67
N LEU A 43 -15.03 -0.89 -9.90
CA LEU A 43 -15.29 -1.26 -8.51
C LEU A 43 -15.54 -0.01 -7.64
N GLY A 44 -14.73 1.02 -7.80
CA GLY A 44 -14.89 2.30 -7.09
C GLY A 44 -16.22 3.00 -7.44
N SER A 45 -16.55 3.03 -8.70
CA SER A 45 -17.83 3.59 -9.20
C SER A 45 -19.03 2.84 -8.60
N PHE A 46 -18.98 1.51 -8.58
CA PHE A 46 -20.01 0.67 -7.97
C PHE A 46 -20.13 0.94 -6.45
N ALA A 47 -19.00 0.93 -5.73
CA ALA A 47 -18.98 1.15 -4.27
C ALA A 47 -19.47 2.55 -3.87
N ALA A 48 -19.32 3.56 -4.75
CA ALA A 48 -19.78 4.93 -4.54
C ALA A 48 -21.23 5.17 -4.97
N SER A 49 -21.84 4.25 -5.73
CA SER A 49 -23.16 4.47 -6.31
C SER A 49 -24.29 4.50 -5.28
N ALA A 50 -25.40 5.11 -5.66
CA ALA A 50 -26.59 5.21 -4.84
C ALA A 50 -27.10 3.81 -4.41
N GLY A 51 -27.43 3.65 -3.13
CA GLY A 51 -27.84 2.37 -2.52
C GLY A 51 -26.69 1.45 -2.08
N TYR A 52 -25.45 1.66 -2.57
CA TYR A 52 -24.29 0.85 -2.20
C TYR A 52 -23.26 1.59 -1.35
N SER A 53 -23.21 2.92 -1.44
CA SER A 53 -22.24 3.75 -0.72
C SER A 53 -22.28 3.55 0.80
N ALA A 54 -23.46 3.50 1.39
CA ALA A 54 -23.63 3.22 2.84
C ALA A 54 -23.16 1.82 3.21
N LYS A 55 -23.39 0.84 2.34
CA LYS A 55 -23.07 -0.58 2.59
C LYS A 55 -21.57 -0.85 2.46
N TYR A 56 -20.90 -0.25 1.49
CA TYR A 56 -19.50 -0.55 1.18
C TYR A 56 -18.55 0.56 1.63
N TYR A 57 -18.64 1.76 1.07
CA TYR A 57 -17.70 2.85 1.36
C TYR A 57 -17.77 3.32 2.82
N ALA A 58 -18.97 3.59 3.33
CA ALA A 58 -19.12 4.05 4.72
C ALA A 58 -18.69 2.98 5.73
N LYS A 59 -18.94 1.69 5.43
CA LYS A 59 -18.45 0.59 6.28
C LYS A 59 -16.91 0.49 6.24
N ALA A 60 -16.31 0.62 5.07
CA ALA A 60 -14.85 0.62 4.93
C ALA A 60 -14.21 1.82 5.64
N ALA A 61 -14.82 3.00 5.58
CA ALA A 61 -14.38 4.20 6.32
C ALA A 61 -14.42 4.00 7.84
N LYS A 62 -15.44 3.32 8.37
CA LYS A 62 -15.50 2.94 9.80
C LYS A 62 -14.36 1.98 10.17
N ILE A 63 -14.06 0.99 9.33
CA ILE A 63 -12.93 0.07 9.52
C ILE A 63 -11.61 0.86 9.50
N ARG A 64 -11.44 1.81 8.58
CA ARG A 64 -10.28 2.71 8.55
C ARG A 64 -10.10 3.44 9.89
N THR A 65 -11.18 3.95 10.48
CA THR A 65 -11.13 4.60 11.80
C THR A 65 -10.61 3.66 12.88
N LEU A 66 -11.05 2.39 12.88
CA LEU A 66 -10.55 1.39 13.85
C LEU A 66 -9.06 1.10 13.65
N ILE A 67 -8.61 0.99 12.40
CA ILE A 67 -7.18 0.81 12.07
C ILE A 67 -6.34 2.00 12.59
N ILE A 68 -6.83 3.23 12.38
CA ILE A 68 -6.18 4.43 12.92
C ILE A 68 -6.06 4.34 14.45
N GLN A 69 -7.13 3.98 15.14
CA GLN A 69 -7.13 3.85 16.60
C GLN A 69 -6.20 2.75 17.10
N ASP A 70 -6.05 1.65 16.34
CA ASP A 70 -5.11 0.58 16.68
C ASP A 70 -3.67 1.08 16.63
N PHE A 71 -3.28 1.81 15.58
CA PHE A 71 -1.96 2.44 15.49
C PHE A 71 -1.77 3.53 16.56
N ASP A 72 -2.77 4.39 16.79
CA ASP A 72 -2.70 5.43 17.82
C ASP A 72 -2.51 4.82 19.23
N ARG A 73 -3.04 3.61 19.50
CA ARG A 73 -2.76 2.86 20.73
C ARG A 73 -1.34 2.32 20.76
N ALA A 74 -0.90 1.70 19.68
CA ALA A 74 0.45 1.14 19.59
C ALA A 74 1.54 2.22 19.80
N PHE A 75 1.37 3.40 19.20
CA PHE A 75 2.32 4.51 19.35
C PHE A 75 2.29 5.21 20.72
N LYS A 76 1.45 4.78 21.66
CA LYS A 76 1.60 5.16 23.08
C LYS A 76 2.65 4.33 23.80
N GLU A 77 2.97 3.15 23.27
CA GLU A 77 3.89 2.17 23.88
C GLU A 77 5.23 2.07 23.13
N VAL A 78 5.25 2.46 21.84
CA VAL A 78 6.44 2.37 20.99
C VAL A 78 6.60 3.61 20.10
N ASP A 79 7.85 3.94 19.76
CA ASP A 79 8.18 5.09 18.90
C ASP A 79 8.10 4.73 17.40
N VAL A 80 8.39 3.47 17.05
CA VAL A 80 8.40 2.95 15.68
C VAL A 80 7.94 1.50 15.67
N ILE A 81 7.21 1.13 14.62
CA ILE A 81 6.82 -0.26 14.35
C ILE A 81 7.67 -0.79 13.21
N LEU A 82 8.36 -1.89 13.44
CA LEU A 82 9.09 -2.65 12.42
C LEU A 82 8.20 -3.77 11.88
N ALA A 83 8.09 -3.87 10.55
CA ALA A 83 7.33 -4.92 9.89
C ALA A 83 7.98 -5.35 8.56
N PRO A 84 7.64 -6.53 8.01
CA PRO A 84 7.96 -6.84 6.62
C PRO A 84 7.26 -5.89 5.65
N VAL A 85 7.85 -5.63 4.48
CA VAL A 85 7.18 -4.87 3.40
C VAL A 85 6.13 -5.74 2.71
N ALA A 86 6.45 -7.01 2.48
CA ALA A 86 5.60 -7.96 1.78
C ALA A 86 5.61 -9.33 2.49
N PRO A 87 4.55 -10.15 2.35
CA PRO A 87 4.45 -11.46 3.01
C PRO A 87 5.36 -12.52 2.39
N THR A 88 5.82 -12.30 1.17
CA THR A 88 6.66 -13.24 0.43
C THR A 88 7.83 -12.51 -0.22
N PRO A 89 8.95 -13.21 -0.49
CA PRO A 89 9.99 -12.69 -1.38
C PRO A 89 9.44 -12.37 -2.78
N PRO A 90 10.23 -11.69 -3.64
CA PRO A 90 9.85 -11.45 -5.02
C PRO A 90 9.44 -12.73 -5.75
N PHE A 91 8.39 -12.64 -6.54
CA PHE A 91 7.86 -13.72 -7.38
C PHE A 91 8.23 -13.50 -8.85
N LYS A 92 8.11 -14.52 -9.69
CA LYS A 92 8.46 -14.45 -11.11
C LYS A 92 7.47 -13.55 -11.87
N ILE A 93 7.95 -12.92 -12.94
CA ILE A 93 7.10 -12.12 -13.83
C ILE A 93 5.96 -13.00 -14.37
N GLY A 94 4.72 -12.54 -14.20
CA GLY A 94 3.52 -13.24 -14.63
C GLY A 94 2.98 -14.28 -13.64
N GLU A 95 3.70 -14.66 -12.60
CA GLU A 95 3.30 -15.74 -11.67
C GLU A 95 1.94 -15.48 -11.00
N LYS A 96 1.66 -14.24 -10.62
CA LYS A 96 0.39 -13.86 -9.96
C LYS A 96 -0.64 -13.21 -10.89
N SER A 97 -0.39 -13.19 -12.20
CA SER A 97 -1.24 -12.47 -13.15
C SER A 97 -2.66 -13.05 -13.26
N ASN A 98 -2.81 -14.35 -13.01
CA ASN A 98 -4.08 -15.06 -13.14
C ASN A 98 -4.90 -15.10 -11.82
N ASN A 99 -4.34 -14.62 -10.71
CA ASN A 99 -5.01 -14.59 -9.41
C ASN A 99 -4.96 -13.19 -8.78
N PRO A 100 -5.95 -12.32 -9.07
CA PRO A 100 -5.98 -10.96 -8.52
C PRO A 100 -5.98 -10.92 -6.98
N LEU A 101 -6.61 -11.90 -6.32
CA LEU A 101 -6.67 -11.94 -4.86
C LEU A 101 -5.28 -12.19 -4.26
N GLU A 102 -4.50 -13.08 -4.84
CA GLU A 102 -3.13 -13.36 -4.40
C GLU A 102 -2.22 -12.15 -4.61
N MET A 103 -2.38 -11.43 -5.72
CA MET A 103 -1.70 -10.16 -5.94
C MET A 103 -2.09 -9.12 -4.87
N TYR A 104 -3.37 -9.00 -4.55
CA TYR A 104 -3.86 -8.07 -3.54
C TYR A 104 -3.36 -8.39 -2.12
N LEU A 105 -3.21 -9.66 -1.79
CA LEU A 105 -2.65 -10.07 -0.49
C LEU A 105 -1.17 -9.69 -0.34
N SER A 106 -0.47 -9.38 -1.42
CA SER A 106 0.90 -8.88 -1.36
C SER A 106 1.00 -7.53 -0.62
N ASP A 107 -0.08 -6.75 -0.56
CA ASP A 107 -0.14 -5.42 0.08
C ASP A 107 -0.56 -5.48 1.56
N ILE A 108 -0.65 -6.68 2.16
CA ILE A 108 -1.24 -6.88 3.49
C ILE A 108 -0.55 -6.08 4.59
N TYR A 109 0.75 -5.85 4.48
CA TYR A 109 1.54 -5.11 5.47
C TYR A 109 1.66 -3.61 5.15
N ALA A 110 1.58 -3.22 3.88
CA ALA A 110 1.69 -1.82 3.46
C ALA A 110 0.37 -1.06 3.53
N ALA A 111 -0.74 -1.71 3.15
CA ALA A 111 -2.05 -1.06 3.09
C ALA A 111 -2.56 -0.49 4.44
N PRO A 112 -2.37 -1.13 5.61
CA PRO A 112 -2.85 -0.58 6.88
C PRO A 112 -2.19 0.75 7.26
N ALA A 113 -0.88 0.90 7.07
CA ALA A 113 -0.17 2.14 7.35
C ALA A 113 -0.66 3.27 6.44
N SER A 114 -0.83 3.00 5.13
CA SER A 114 -1.38 3.95 4.17
C SER A 114 -2.81 4.36 4.52
N LEU A 115 -3.68 3.43 4.93
CA LEU A 115 -5.04 3.74 5.38
C LEU A 115 -5.06 4.62 6.62
N ALA A 116 -4.12 4.41 7.54
CA ALA A 116 -3.99 5.20 8.75
C ALA A 116 -3.37 6.58 8.53
N GLY A 117 -2.80 6.84 7.35
CA GLY A 117 -2.12 8.10 7.03
C GLY A 117 -0.82 8.25 7.82
N LEU A 118 -0.05 7.17 7.93
CA LEU A 118 1.20 7.10 8.66
C LEU A 118 2.39 7.10 7.71
N PRO A 119 3.49 7.78 8.04
CA PRO A 119 4.73 7.67 7.30
C PRO A 119 5.33 6.28 7.45
N SER A 120 5.89 5.76 6.36
CA SER A 120 6.59 4.48 6.35
C SER A 120 7.83 4.57 5.47
N LEU A 121 8.94 4.05 5.96
CA LEU A 121 10.20 3.94 5.24
C LEU A 121 10.50 2.47 4.95
N ALA A 122 10.57 2.11 3.67
CA ALA A 122 10.98 0.77 3.24
C ALA A 122 12.48 0.74 2.93
N ILE A 123 13.19 -0.21 3.54
CA ILE A 123 14.63 -0.38 3.36
C ILE A 123 15.00 -1.86 3.16
N PRO A 124 16.06 -2.17 2.37
CA PRO A 124 16.52 -3.55 2.24
C PRO A 124 17.14 -4.03 3.54
N CYS A 125 16.81 -5.26 3.94
CA CYS A 125 17.31 -5.84 5.20
C CYS A 125 17.99 -7.20 5.04
N GLY A 126 18.17 -7.69 3.82
CA GLY A 126 18.87 -8.95 3.56
C GLY A 126 18.42 -9.65 2.31
N PHE A 127 18.77 -10.92 2.23
CA PHE A 127 18.43 -11.82 1.12
C PHE A 127 17.93 -13.16 1.63
N THR A 128 17.07 -13.79 0.87
CA THR A 128 16.70 -15.18 1.08
C THR A 128 17.88 -16.11 0.77
N LYS A 129 17.74 -17.41 1.09
CA LYS A 129 18.72 -18.45 0.68
C LYS A 129 18.92 -18.48 -0.85
N ASN A 130 17.91 -18.12 -1.62
CA ASN A 130 17.94 -18.05 -3.08
C ASN A 130 18.40 -16.68 -3.62
N GLN A 131 19.01 -15.85 -2.80
CA GLN A 131 19.52 -14.51 -3.16
C GLN A 131 18.43 -13.52 -3.64
N LEU A 132 17.17 -13.74 -3.26
CA LEU A 132 16.11 -12.77 -3.50
C LEU A 132 16.12 -11.70 -2.40
N PRO A 133 15.95 -10.41 -2.74
CA PRO A 133 16.01 -9.33 -1.77
C PRO A 133 14.81 -9.39 -0.81
N VAL A 134 15.05 -9.01 0.43
CA VAL A 134 14.03 -8.87 1.49
C VAL A 134 14.04 -7.43 1.97
N GLY A 135 12.86 -6.84 2.07
CA GLY A 135 12.65 -5.50 2.60
C GLY A 135 11.94 -5.53 3.96
N MET A 136 12.32 -4.60 4.81
CA MET A 136 11.57 -4.24 6.02
C MET A 136 10.99 -2.85 5.87
N GLN A 137 9.95 -2.53 6.63
CA GLN A 137 9.42 -1.18 6.75
C GLN A 137 9.47 -0.71 8.20
N LEU A 138 9.81 0.55 8.37
CA LEU A 138 9.70 1.30 9.60
C LEU A 138 8.45 2.18 9.47
N ILE A 139 7.48 2.01 10.36
CA ILE A 139 6.26 2.79 10.39
C ILE A 139 6.34 3.70 11.62
N GLY A 140 6.18 5.00 11.42
CA GLY A 140 6.22 5.99 12.49
C GLY A 140 4.87 6.66 12.74
N PRO A 141 4.73 7.38 13.86
CA PRO A 141 3.57 8.23 14.09
C PRO A 141 3.50 9.35 13.04
N ARG A 142 2.36 10.04 12.93
CA ARG A 142 2.20 11.14 11.97
C ARG A 142 3.26 12.20 12.15
N TRP A 143 3.79 12.71 11.03
CA TRP A 143 4.81 13.77 10.97
C TRP A 143 6.20 13.35 11.49
N SER A 144 6.49 12.04 11.54
CA SER A 144 7.79 11.51 11.98
C SER A 144 8.75 11.15 10.85
N GLU A 145 8.56 11.68 9.65
CA GLU A 145 9.35 11.32 8.47
C GLU A 145 10.85 11.51 8.69
N ASN A 146 11.25 12.64 9.30
CA ASN A 146 12.67 12.91 9.60
C ASN A 146 13.25 11.86 10.55
N TYR A 147 12.49 11.47 11.58
CA TYR A 147 12.92 10.42 12.52
C TYR A 147 13.10 9.06 11.83
N LEU A 148 12.20 8.72 10.90
CA LEU A 148 12.35 7.48 10.11
C LEU A 148 13.56 7.54 9.18
N PHE A 149 13.89 8.68 8.58
CA PHE A 149 15.10 8.85 7.78
C PHE A 149 16.36 8.69 8.62
N ASP A 150 16.40 9.31 9.81
CA ASP A 150 17.55 9.18 10.73
C ASP A 150 17.76 7.72 11.15
N LEU A 151 16.70 6.99 11.48
CA LEU A 151 16.77 5.56 11.79
C LEU A 151 17.22 4.73 10.58
N GLY A 152 16.70 5.04 9.40
CA GLY A 152 17.09 4.38 8.17
C GLY A 152 18.56 4.59 7.84
N GLU A 153 19.07 5.81 8.01
CA GLU A 153 20.48 6.15 7.82
C GLU A 153 21.38 5.39 8.81
N GLN A 154 21.02 5.39 10.10
CA GLN A 154 21.75 4.63 11.12
C GLN A 154 21.81 3.13 10.78
N TYR A 155 20.69 2.55 10.34
CA TYR A 155 20.65 1.16 9.89
C TYR A 155 21.57 0.92 8.69
N GLN A 156 21.60 1.83 7.71
CA GLN A 156 22.46 1.74 6.53
C GLN A 156 23.95 1.90 6.87
N GLN A 157 24.30 2.66 7.91
CA GLN A 157 25.67 2.75 8.42
C GLN A 157 26.15 1.44 9.06
N LEU A 158 25.23 0.66 9.63
CA LEU A 158 25.53 -0.63 10.27
C LEU A 158 25.48 -1.82 9.29
N THR A 159 24.96 -1.60 8.09
CA THR A 159 24.72 -2.67 7.10
C THR A 159 25.15 -2.21 5.69
N ASN A 160 25.27 -3.17 4.78
CA ASN A 160 25.62 -2.89 3.39
C ASN A 160 24.56 -3.35 2.37
N TRP A 161 23.34 -3.66 2.85
CA TRP A 161 22.28 -4.19 1.99
C TRP A 161 21.86 -3.24 0.88
N HIS A 162 21.88 -1.95 1.12
CA HIS A 162 21.52 -0.89 0.16
C HIS A 162 22.54 -0.72 -0.98
N PHE A 163 23.76 -1.23 -0.85
CA PHE A 163 24.78 -1.24 -1.91
C PHE A 163 24.67 -2.48 -2.80
N GLN A 164 23.94 -3.49 -2.41
CA GLN A 164 23.83 -4.72 -3.17
C GLN A 164 22.99 -4.50 -4.43
N LYS A 165 23.51 -5.00 -5.57
CA LYS A 165 22.83 -4.92 -6.86
C LYS A 165 22.59 -6.32 -7.40
N PRO A 166 21.50 -6.55 -8.19
CA PRO A 166 21.29 -7.82 -8.84
C PRO A 166 22.45 -8.11 -9.80
N LYS A 167 22.87 -9.37 -9.86
CA LYS A 167 23.75 -9.86 -10.90
C LYS A 167 22.90 -10.08 -12.14
N LEU A 168 23.04 -9.20 -13.12
CA LEU A 168 22.41 -9.29 -14.44
C LEU A 168 23.21 -10.19 -15.35
#